data_0d9702d2b7611c20a1ce9b2a26e5a24c
#
_entry.id   0d9702d2b7611c20a1ce9b2a26e5a24c
#
_cell.length_a   1.000
_cell.length_b   1.000
_cell.length_c   1.000
_cell.angle_alpha   90.00
_cell.angle_beta   90.00
_cell.angle_gamma   90.00
#
_symmetry.space_group_name_H-M   'P 1'
#
loop_
_entity.id
_entity.type
_entity.pdbx_description
1 polymer ?
#
loop_
_entity_poly.entity_id
_entity_poly.type
_entity_poly.pdbx_seq_one_letter_code
_entity_poly.pdbx_strand_id
1 'polypeptide(L)'
;RKWSTQSRENAPWYQHEELGYNYRMSNVIAGVVRGQFPYLEEHIAQKKAIYERYREGFKDLPVQMNPYDEKNSEPNFWLSCMIIDPEAMCKQVRGECEALYVSEPGKSCPTEILEAIAAINAEGRPIWKPMHMQPIYRMNAFVTREGNGRAKTNAYISGGTLGKDGQPIDVGMDIFHRGLCLPSDNKMTPEQQDVIIETVKNCFK
;
A
#
# COMPACT_ATOMS: atom_id res chain seq x y z
N ARG A 1 -19.57 25.62 -3.47
CA ARG A 1 -20.32 24.99 -4.58
C ARG A 1 -19.78 25.47 -5.94
N LYS A 2 -19.53 26.76 -6.15
CA LYS A 2 -19.05 27.31 -7.42
C LYS A 2 -17.81 26.57 -7.93
N TRP A 3 -16.74 26.44 -7.14
CA TRP A 3 -15.51 25.74 -7.54
C TRP A 3 -15.68 24.25 -7.85
N SER A 4 -16.59 23.55 -7.18
CA SER A 4 -16.86 22.13 -7.44
C SER A 4 -17.71 21.87 -8.70
N THR A 5 -18.22 22.93 -9.33
CA THR A 5 -19.02 22.93 -10.55
C THR A 5 -18.37 23.79 -11.64
N GLN A 6 -17.06 23.67 -11.80
CA GLN A 6 -16.26 24.32 -12.82
C GLN A 6 -16.18 25.85 -12.71
N SER A 7 -16.54 26.45 -11.58
CA SER A 7 -16.63 27.91 -11.39
C SER A 7 -17.51 28.64 -12.42
N ARG A 8 -18.53 27.94 -12.90
CA ARG A 8 -19.45 28.50 -13.90
C ARG A 8 -20.23 29.67 -13.30
N GLU A 9 -20.25 30.78 -14.03
CA GLU A 9 -21.04 31.97 -13.71
C GLU A 9 -22.53 31.78 -14.06
N ASN A 10 -23.38 32.59 -13.45
CA ASN A 10 -24.80 32.60 -13.76
C ASN A 10 -25.06 33.51 -14.98
N ALA A 11 -24.74 33.00 -16.16
CA ALA A 11 -24.92 33.68 -17.43
C ALA A 11 -25.66 32.77 -18.42
N PRO A 12 -26.34 33.34 -19.46
CA PRO A 12 -26.98 32.53 -20.52
C PRO A 12 -26.01 31.69 -21.35
N TRP A 13 -24.74 32.01 -21.30
CA TRP A 13 -23.62 31.30 -21.93
C TRP A 13 -22.65 30.73 -20.90
N TYR A 14 -21.70 29.91 -21.34
CA TYR A 14 -20.62 29.42 -20.48
C TYR A 14 -19.60 30.52 -20.23
N GLN A 15 -19.49 30.93 -18.99
CA GLN A 15 -18.54 31.95 -18.54
C GLN A 15 -17.89 31.50 -17.24
N HIS A 16 -16.58 31.73 -17.12
CA HIS A 16 -15.76 31.35 -15.98
C HIS A 16 -14.79 32.49 -15.67
N GLU A 17 -14.90 33.10 -14.50
CA GLU A 17 -13.99 34.15 -14.03
C GLU A 17 -12.82 33.61 -13.23
N GLU A 18 -12.95 32.39 -12.72
CA GLU A 18 -11.92 31.72 -11.92
C GLU A 18 -11.77 30.28 -12.34
N LEU A 19 -10.61 29.68 -11.97
CA LEU A 19 -10.40 28.27 -12.15
C LEU A 19 -11.38 27.46 -11.31
N GLY A 20 -12.04 26.50 -11.92
CA GLY A 20 -12.94 25.59 -11.26
C GLY A 20 -12.61 24.12 -11.54
N TYR A 21 -13.28 23.24 -10.82
CA TYR A 21 -13.02 21.81 -10.82
C TYR A 21 -14.32 21.03 -10.99
N ASN A 22 -14.22 19.79 -11.41
CA ASN A 22 -15.34 18.87 -11.42
C ASN A 22 -15.25 17.94 -10.21
N TYR A 23 -15.79 18.36 -9.07
CA TYR A 23 -15.82 17.61 -7.80
C TYR A 23 -17.22 17.07 -7.47
N ARG A 24 -18.11 17.01 -8.44
CA ARG A 24 -19.43 16.43 -8.24
C ARG A 24 -19.51 15.04 -8.85
N MET A 25 -20.06 14.13 -8.05
CA MET A 25 -20.38 12.78 -8.51
C MET A 25 -21.43 12.86 -9.63
N SER A 26 -21.18 12.18 -10.75
CA SER A 26 -22.18 12.04 -11.80
C SER A 26 -23.31 11.09 -11.37
N ASN A 27 -24.49 11.21 -11.98
CA ASN A 27 -25.61 10.31 -11.70
C ASN A 27 -25.30 8.85 -12.02
N VAL A 28 -24.45 8.59 -13.02
CA VAL A 28 -23.99 7.23 -13.35
C VAL A 28 -23.17 6.65 -12.19
N ILE A 29 -22.18 7.39 -11.70
CA ILE A 29 -21.39 6.95 -10.56
C ILE A 29 -22.24 6.81 -9.30
N ALA A 30 -23.19 7.75 -9.05
CA ALA A 30 -24.11 7.64 -7.93
C ALA A 30 -25.00 6.38 -8.03
N GLY A 31 -25.44 6.02 -9.24
CA GLY A 31 -26.17 4.79 -9.50
C GLY A 31 -25.37 3.53 -9.18
N VAL A 32 -24.10 3.48 -9.60
CA VAL A 32 -23.18 2.37 -9.28
C VAL A 32 -22.98 2.25 -7.77
N VAL A 33 -22.67 3.35 -7.09
CA VAL A 33 -22.48 3.37 -5.62
C VAL A 33 -23.75 2.89 -4.91
N ARG A 34 -24.92 3.40 -5.32
CA ARG A 34 -26.21 2.96 -4.75
C ARG A 34 -26.47 1.47 -4.95
N GLY A 35 -26.08 0.92 -6.11
CA GLY A 35 -26.23 -0.51 -6.41
C GLY A 35 -25.29 -1.39 -5.58
N GLN A 36 -24.12 -0.89 -5.18
CA GLN A 36 -23.14 -1.61 -4.36
C GLN A 36 -23.39 -1.47 -2.84
N PHE A 37 -24.02 -0.39 -2.42
CA PHE A 37 -24.21 -0.07 -1.01
C PHE A 37 -24.87 -1.19 -0.18
N PRO A 38 -25.89 -1.94 -0.68
CA PRO A 38 -26.49 -3.04 0.09
C PRO A 38 -25.54 -4.19 0.43
N TYR A 39 -24.42 -4.32 -0.29
CA TYR A 39 -23.42 -5.38 -0.10
C TYR A 39 -22.20 -4.94 0.70
N LEU A 40 -22.18 -3.69 1.20
CA LEU A 40 -20.99 -3.10 1.84
C LEU A 40 -20.53 -3.93 3.06
N GLU A 41 -21.44 -4.25 3.96
CA GLU A 41 -21.13 -4.99 5.18
C GLU A 41 -20.66 -6.42 4.89
N GLU A 42 -21.27 -7.06 3.90
CA GLU A 42 -20.83 -8.38 3.42
C GLU A 42 -19.39 -8.31 2.89
N HIS A 43 -19.09 -7.32 2.07
CA HIS A 43 -17.74 -7.14 1.51
C HIS A 43 -16.70 -6.85 2.60
N ILE A 44 -17.03 -6.04 3.61
CA ILE A 44 -16.15 -5.78 4.76
C ILE A 44 -15.89 -7.07 5.53
N ALA A 45 -16.93 -7.87 5.79
CA ALA A 45 -16.79 -9.16 6.48
C ALA A 45 -15.89 -10.14 5.70
N GLN A 46 -16.07 -10.23 4.38
CA GLN A 46 -15.23 -11.05 3.50
C GLN A 46 -13.76 -10.58 3.53
N LYS A 47 -13.52 -9.28 3.43
CA LYS A 47 -12.18 -8.69 3.52
C LYS A 47 -11.51 -8.95 4.87
N LYS A 48 -12.27 -8.83 5.96
CA LYS A 48 -11.80 -9.16 7.30
C LYS A 48 -11.40 -10.63 7.41
N ALA A 49 -12.22 -11.53 6.89
CA ALA A 49 -11.92 -12.97 6.91
C ALA A 49 -10.62 -13.29 6.15
N ILE A 50 -10.39 -12.64 4.99
CA ILE A 50 -9.14 -12.76 4.23
C ILE A 50 -7.94 -12.28 5.06
N TYR A 51 -8.07 -11.11 5.70
CA TYR A 51 -7.03 -10.56 6.56
C TYR A 51 -6.68 -11.48 7.72
N GLU A 52 -7.68 -11.99 8.44
CA GLU A 52 -7.49 -12.89 9.58
C GLU A 52 -6.85 -14.22 9.18
N ARG A 53 -7.21 -14.75 8.01
CA ARG A 53 -6.60 -15.98 7.48
C ARG A 53 -5.12 -15.77 7.15
N TYR A 54 -4.74 -14.64 6.57
CA TYR A 54 -3.32 -14.30 6.38
C TYR A 54 -2.60 -14.12 7.71
N ARG A 55 -3.21 -13.42 8.68
CA ARG A 55 -2.64 -13.20 10.01
C ARG A 55 -2.34 -14.54 10.70
N GLU A 56 -3.27 -15.47 10.66
CA GLU A 56 -3.06 -16.82 11.22
C GLU A 56 -2.04 -17.61 10.39
N GLY A 57 -2.11 -17.54 9.07
CA GLY A 57 -1.21 -18.27 8.18
C GLY A 57 0.26 -17.87 8.32
N PHE A 58 0.53 -16.62 8.68
CA PHE A 58 1.90 -16.08 8.81
C PHE A 58 2.38 -15.91 10.24
N LYS A 59 1.65 -16.37 11.24
CA LYS A 59 1.98 -16.15 12.66
C LYS A 59 3.38 -16.64 13.07
N ASP A 60 3.91 -17.66 12.38
CA ASP A 60 5.21 -18.23 12.64
C ASP A 60 6.32 -17.68 11.72
N LEU A 61 6.01 -16.73 10.86
CA LEU A 61 6.97 -16.06 10.00
C LEU A 61 7.46 -14.75 10.63
N PRO A 62 8.67 -14.31 10.27
CA PRO A 62 9.20 -13.02 10.72
C PRO A 62 8.57 -11.85 9.93
N VAL A 63 7.25 -11.73 10.01
CA VAL A 63 6.47 -10.69 9.33
C VAL A 63 5.37 -10.15 10.25
N GLN A 64 4.93 -8.94 9.98
CA GLN A 64 3.82 -8.32 10.69
C GLN A 64 2.76 -7.88 9.70
N MET A 65 1.50 -8.21 9.98
CA MET A 65 0.36 -7.70 9.22
C MET A 65 0.07 -6.25 9.61
N ASN A 66 -0.54 -5.49 8.69
CA ASN A 66 -0.95 -4.12 8.99
C ASN A 66 -1.83 -4.07 10.26
N PRO A 67 -1.41 -3.33 11.31
CA PRO A 67 -2.13 -3.29 12.56
C PRO A 67 -3.40 -2.45 12.46
N TYR A 68 -4.37 -2.75 13.32
CA TYR A 68 -5.52 -1.89 13.58
C TYR A 68 -5.90 -1.93 15.07
N ASP A 69 -6.53 -0.87 15.54
CA ASP A 69 -7.00 -0.78 16.91
C ASP A 69 -8.45 -1.32 16.98
N GLU A 70 -8.60 -2.52 17.51
CA GLU A 70 -9.92 -3.19 17.62
C GLU A 70 -10.94 -2.43 18.47
N LYS A 71 -10.49 -1.51 19.34
CA LYS A 71 -11.36 -0.77 20.25
C LYS A 71 -11.79 0.59 19.70
N ASN A 72 -10.92 1.24 18.93
CA ASN A 72 -11.10 2.64 18.54
C ASN A 72 -11.12 2.84 17.01
N SER A 73 -11.09 1.75 16.23
CA SER A 73 -11.15 1.85 14.77
C SER A 73 -12.07 0.80 14.15
N GLU A 74 -12.70 1.16 13.05
CA GLU A 74 -13.52 0.29 12.22
C GLU A 74 -12.92 0.22 10.79
N PRO A 75 -11.86 -0.59 10.59
CA PRO A 75 -11.25 -0.70 9.27
C PRO A 75 -12.16 -1.46 8.31
N ASN A 76 -12.12 -1.08 7.05
CA ASN A 76 -12.83 -1.80 5.98
C ASN A 76 -12.02 -2.96 5.39
N PHE A 77 -10.81 -3.21 5.87
CA PHE A 77 -9.90 -4.27 5.41
C PHE A 77 -9.66 -4.29 3.90
N TRP A 78 -9.69 -3.14 3.26
CA TRP A 78 -9.52 -3.00 1.80
C TRP A 78 -8.39 -3.86 1.26
N LEU A 79 -7.22 -3.79 1.88
CA LEU A 79 -6.05 -4.58 1.53
C LEU A 79 -5.44 -5.24 2.77
N SER A 80 -4.99 -6.47 2.59
CA SER A 80 -4.13 -7.16 3.54
C SER A 80 -2.69 -6.84 3.19
N CYS A 81 -2.00 -6.14 4.07
CA CYS A 81 -0.60 -5.76 3.88
C CYS A 81 0.26 -6.44 4.92
N MET A 82 1.50 -6.75 4.56
CA MET A 82 2.49 -7.24 5.50
C MET A 82 3.80 -6.50 5.36
N ILE A 83 4.58 -6.45 6.43
CA ILE A 83 5.94 -5.94 6.48
C ILE A 83 6.85 -7.05 7.01
N ILE A 84 8.00 -7.23 6.37
CA ILE A 84 9.00 -8.22 6.77
C ILE A 84 9.85 -7.63 7.89
N ASP A 85 10.20 -8.40 8.92
CA ASP A 85 11.08 -7.95 9.97
C ASP A 85 12.46 -7.61 9.40
N PRO A 86 13.14 -6.54 9.88
CA PRO A 86 14.39 -6.08 9.30
C PRO A 86 15.48 -7.15 9.21
N GLU A 87 15.54 -8.03 10.20
CA GLU A 87 16.55 -9.09 10.30
C GLU A 87 16.28 -10.27 9.33
N ALA A 88 15.02 -10.40 8.89
CA ALA A 88 14.60 -11.41 7.93
C ALA A 88 14.59 -10.92 6.48
N MET A 89 15.03 -9.68 6.24
CA MET A 89 15.18 -9.16 4.89
C MET A 89 16.42 -9.73 4.23
N CYS A 90 16.28 -10.31 3.04
CA CYS A 90 17.41 -10.53 2.14
C CYS A 90 17.82 -9.20 1.47
N LYS A 91 18.99 -9.19 0.85
CA LYS A 91 19.50 -8.00 0.18
C LYS A 91 18.62 -7.63 -1.02
N GLN A 92 18.03 -6.45 -0.98
CA GLN A 92 17.20 -5.89 -2.04
C GLN A 92 17.67 -4.47 -2.38
N VAL A 93 17.68 -4.14 -3.67
CA VAL A 93 17.91 -2.80 -4.19
C VAL A 93 16.73 -2.42 -5.07
N ARG A 94 16.08 -1.31 -4.75
CA ARG A 94 15.02 -0.71 -5.55
C ARG A 94 15.52 0.59 -6.18
N GLY A 95 15.66 0.58 -7.50
CA GLY A 95 15.99 1.75 -8.29
C GLY A 95 14.76 2.60 -8.64
N GLU A 96 14.87 3.40 -9.69
CA GLU A 96 13.76 4.21 -10.19
C GLU A 96 12.65 3.36 -10.83
N CYS A 97 13.05 2.38 -11.62
CA CYS A 97 12.15 1.54 -12.43
C CYS A 97 12.44 0.05 -12.30
N GLU A 98 13.39 -0.35 -11.49
CA GLU A 98 13.80 -1.75 -11.33
C GLU A 98 13.94 -2.13 -9.86
N ALA A 99 13.83 -3.41 -9.58
CA ALA A 99 14.14 -3.98 -8.27
C ALA A 99 14.98 -5.25 -8.50
N LEU A 100 16.06 -5.37 -7.73
CA LEU A 100 16.96 -6.52 -7.74
C LEU A 100 17.09 -7.07 -6.34
N TYR A 101 17.27 -8.36 -6.19
CA TYR A 101 17.51 -9.00 -4.91
C TYR A 101 18.47 -10.18 -5.01
N VAL A 102 18.96 -10.60 -3.88
CA VAL A 102 19.79 -11.81 -3.76
C VAL A 102 19.10 -12.70 -2.75
N SER A 103 18.63 -13.87 -3.19
CA SER A 103 17.99 -14.85 -2.31
C SER A 103 18.96 -15.36 -1.27
N GLU A 104 18.51 -15.42 -0.02
CA GLU A 104 19.24 -15.92 1.14
C GLU A 104 18.36 -16.92 1.91
N PRO A 105 18.86 -18.13 2.27
CA PRO A 105 18.07 -19.09 3.05
C PRO A 105 17.56 -18.47 4.36
N GLY A 106 16.28 -18.68 4.65
CA GLY A 106 15.62 -18.14 5.84
C GLY A 106 15.26 -16.66 5.78
N LYS A 107 15.56 -15.97 4.68
CA LYS A 107 15.25 -14.55 4.48
C LYS A 107 14.55 -14.34 3.14
N SER A 108 13.78 -13.25 3.06
CA SER A 108 13.14 -12.86 1.81
C SER A 108 13.00 -11.34 1.70
N CYS A 109 12.43 -10.87 0.61
CA CYS A 109 12.09 -9.47 0.42
C CYS A 109 10.78 -9.31 -0.38
N PRO A 110 10.15 -8.12 -0.34
CA PRO A 110 8.92 -7.90 -1.08
C PRO A 110 9.02 -8.21 -2.58
N THR A 111 10.16 -7.98 -3.22
CA THR A 111 10.35 -8.26 -4.65
C THR A 111 10.29 -9.77 -4.91
N GLU A 112 11.04 -10.58 -4.16
CA GLU A 112 11.04 -12.04 -4.27
C GLU A 112 9.65 -12.64 -4.05
N ILE A 113 8.96 -12.20 -2.98
CA ILE A 113 7.61 -12.68 -2.66
C ILE A 113 6.62 -12.33 -3.75
N LEU A 114 6.68 -11.11 -4.28
CA LEU A 114 5.79 -10.68 -5.36
C LEU A 114 6.01 -11.47 -6.65
N GLU A 115 7.27 -11.79 -6.98
CA GLU A 115 7.60 -12.66 -8.12
C GLU A 115 7.10 -14.09 -7.90
N ALA A 116 7.26 -14.65 -6.71
CA ALA A 116 6.75 -15.97 -6.36
C ALA A 116 5.21 -16.04 -6.46
N ILE A 117 4.51 -15.02 -5.97
CA ILE A 117 3.05 -14.90 -6.08
C ILE A 117 2.63 -14.76 -7.56
N ALA A 118 3.34 -13.97 -8.35
CA ALA A 118 3.07 -13.82 -9.77
C ALA A 118 3.26 -15.13 -10.55
N ALA A 119 4.23 -15.97 -10.16
CA ALA A 119 4.48 -17.26 -10.79
C ALA A 119 3.32 -18.25 -10.64
N ILE A 120 2.46 -18.10 -9.62
CA ILE A 120 1.23 -18.87 -9.45
C ILE A 120 -0.01 -18.17 -10.00
N ASN A 121 0.18 -17.15 -10.86
CA ASN A 121 -0.90 -16.35 -11.47
C ASN A 121 -1.78 -15.61 -10.44
N ALA A 122 -1.21 -15.19 -9.33
CA ALA A 122 -1.85 -14.31 -8.36
C ALA A 122 -1.15 -12.93 -8.35
N GLU A 123 -1.87 -11.87 -8.00
CA GLU A 123 -1.33 -10.51 -8.03
C GLU A 123 -1.23 -9.93 -6.62
N GLY A 124 0.00 -9.78 -6.13
CA GLY A 124 0.35 -8.90 -5.02
C GLY A 124 0.88 -7.56 -5.54
N ARG A 125 1.04 -6.58 -4.66
CA ARG A 125 1.58 -5.26 -5.03
C ARG A 125 2.58 -4.74 -4.01
N PRO A 126 3.60 -3.97 -4.43
CA PRO A 126 4.40 -3.21 -3.48
C PRO A 126 3.52 -2.27 -2.67
N ILE A 127 3.88 -1.97 -1.44
CA ILE A 127 3.33 -0.83 -0.71
C ILE A 127 3.63 0.45 -1.51
N TRP A 128 2.75 1.44 -1.42
CA TRP A 128 2.89 2.71 -2.14
C TRP A 128 4.19 3.42 -1.80
N LYS A 129 4.90 3.82 -2.84
CA LYS A 129 6.07 4.67 -2.71
C LYS A 129 5.64 6.02 -2.14
N PRO A 130 6.21 6.49 -1.02
CA PRO A 130 5.85 7.76 -0.41
C PRO A 130 5.97 8.94 -1.36
N MET A 131 5.13 9.95 -1.20
CA MET A 131 5.08 11.12 -2.09
C MET A 131 6.42 11.86 -2.15
N HIS A 132 7.11 12.02 -1.03
CA HIS A 132 8.42 12.68 -0.99
C HIS A 132 9.53 11.88 -1.69
N MET A 133 9.31 10.60 -1.95
CA MET A 133 10.20 9.74 -2.73
C MET A 133 9.86 9.74 -4.23
N GLN A 134 8.77 10.34 -4.65
CA GLN A 134 8.41 10.41 -6.06
C GLN A 134 9.33 11.36 -6.82
N PRO A 135 9.82 10.99 -8.02
CA PRO A 135 10.73 11.82 -8.81
C PRO A 135 10.25 13.25 -9.03
N ILE A 136 8.95 13.42 -9.25
CA ILE A 136 8.33 14.72 -9.48
C ILE A 136 8.45 15.69 -8.29
N TYR A 137 8.61 15.16 -7.05
CA TYR A 137 8.67 15.96 -5.83
C TYR A 137 10.08 16.10 -5.24
N ARG A 138 11.13 15.66 -5.93
CA ARG A 138 12.53 15.72 -5.44
C ARG A 138 12.97 17.10 -5.01
N MET A 139 12.49 18.13 -5.69
CA MET A 139 12.88 19.52 -5.44
C MET A 139 11.92 20.26 -4.50
N ASN A 140 10.86 19.60 -4.08
CA ASN A 140 9.87 20.21 -3.21
C ASN A 140 10.33 20.18 -1.74
N ALA A 141 9.81 21.12 -0.96
CA ALA A 141 10.00 21.14 0.48
C ALA A 141 9.28 19.93 1.11
N PHE A 142 9.89 19.37 2.15
CA PHE A 142 9.33 18.30 2.96
C PHE A 142 9.36 18.72 4.43
N VAL A 143 8.22 18.60 5.10
CA VAL A 143 8.10 18.97 6.51
C VAL A 143 8.40 17.75 7.37
N THR A 144 9.44 17.82 8.18
CA THR A 144 9.79 16.82 9.20
C THR A 144 9.49 17.36 10.59
N ARG A 145 9.57 16.51 11.61
CA ARG A 145 9.46 16.95 13.02
C ARG A 145 10.55 17.94 13.40
N GLU A 146 11.75 17.80 12.84
CA GLU A 146 12.88 18.69 13.06
C GLU A 146 12.77 19.99 12.26
N GLY A 147 11.77 20.15 11.43
CA GLY A 147 11.50 21.38 10.68
C GLY A 147 12.54 21.73 9.60
N ASN A 148 13.35 20.78 9.17
CA ASN A 148 14.46 21.03 8.25
C ASN A 148 14.09 21.07 6.75
N GLY A 149 12.84 21.19 6.41
CA GLY A 149 12.32 21.71 5.14
C GLY A 149 12.65 20.97 3.84
N ARG A 150 13.53 19.99 3.84
CA ARG A 150 13.78 19.11 2.69
C ARG A 150 13.93 17.67 3.17
N ALA A 151 13.31 16.76 2.47
CA ALA A 151 13.64 15.35 2.62
C ALA A 151 15.13 15.19 2.31
N LYS A 152 15.91 14.88 3.32
CA LYS A 152 17.30 14.47 3.13
C LYS A 152 17.40 13.09 2.48
N THR A 153 16.30 12.37 2.43
CA THR A 153 16.16 11.08 1.78
C THR A 153 15.94 11.32 0.29
N ASN A 154 17.01 11.27 -0.45
CA ASN A 154 16.90 10.98 -1.87
C ASN A 154 16.32 9.56 -2.01
N ALA A 155 15.23 9.41 -2.79
CA ALA A 155 14.59 8.13 -3.09
C ALA A 155 15.57 7.06 -3.63
N TYR A 156 16.74 7.47 -4.05
CA TYR A 156 17.80 6.63 -4.65
C TYR A 156 18.94 6.31 -3.71
N ILE A 157 18.91 6.81 -2.50
CA ILE A 157 19.91 6.39 -1.51
C ILE A 157 19.46 5.01 -1.04
N SER A 158 20.09 4.00 -1.58
CA SER A 158 20.05 2.61 -1.13
C SER A 158 20.73 2.41 0.23
N GLY A 159 20.71 3.41 1.08
CA GLY A 159 21.22 3.36 2.44
C GLY A 159 20.08 3.05 3.39
N GLY A 160 20.26 2.08 4.25
CA GLY A 160 19.27 1.52 5.14
C GLY A 160 18.25 2.52 5.70
N THR A 161 17.05 2.04 5.82
CA THR A 161 15.92 2.77 6.39
C THR A 161 16.02 2.92 7.91
N LEU A 162 16.99 2.26 8.52
CA LEU A 162 17.20 2.26 9.97
C LEU A 162 18.33 3.20 10.38
N GLY A 163 18.10 3.96 11.45
CA GLY A 163 19.11 4.74 12.13
C GLY A 163 20.08 3.87 12.94
N LYS A 164 21.09 4.51 13.56
CA LYS A 164 22.06 3.83 14.42
C LYS A 164 21.45 3.18 15.66
N ASP A 165 20.27 3.62 16.04
CA ASP A 165 19.45 3.12 17.15
C ASP A 165 18.49 1.99 16.74
N GLY A 166 18.56 1.53 15.49
CA GLY A 166 17.68 0.50 14.95
C GLY A 166 16.26 0.98 14.64
N GLN A 167 15.98 2.28 14.81
CA GLN A 167 14.67 2.84 14.49
C GLN A 167 14.62 3.36 13.04
N PRO A 168 13.47 3.32 12.37
CA PRO A 168 13.31 3.89 11.03
C PRO A 168 13.63 5.39 11.02
N ILE A 169 14.54 5.80 10.15
CA ILE A 169 14.83 7.22 9.88
C ILE A 169 13.62 7.87 9.22
N ASP A 170 12.94 7.13 8.36
CA ASP A 170 11.74 7.53 7.62
C ASP A 170 10.79 6.33 7.59
N VAL A 171 9.71 6.42 8.35
CA VAL A 171 8.74 5.32 8.50
C VAL A 171 8.08 4.97 7.17
N GLY A 172 7.75 5.97 6.34
CA GLY A 172 7.14 5.72 5.03
C GLY A 172 8.08 5.00 4.08
N MET A 173 9.35 5.39 4.06
CA MET A 173 10.38 4.73 3.27
C MET A 173 10.65 3.31 3.77
N ASP A 174 10.68 3.09 5.08
CA ASP A 174 10.87 1.78 5.70
C ASP A 174 9.72 0.82 5.33
N ILE A 175 8.47 1.25 5.49
CA ILE A 175 7.30 0.47 5.10
C ILE A 175 7.33 0.15 3.60
N PHE A 176 7.68 1.12 2.74
CA PHE A 176 7.83 0.89 1.30
C PHE A 176 8.92 -0.14 1.00
N HIS A 177 10.04 -0.09 1.72
CA HIS A 177 11.18 -0.99 1.49
C HIS A 177 10.86 -2.44 1.88
N ARG A 178 10.19 -2.65 3.01
CA ARG A 178 9.96 -3.98 3.60
C ARG A 178 8.55 -4.53 3.41
N GLY A 179 7.62 -3.71 2.90
CA GLY A 179 6.21 -4.04 2.85
C GLY A 179 5.70 -4.42 1.47
N LEU A 180 4.64 -5.20 1.47
CA LEU A 180 3.86 -5.55 0.28
C LEU A 180 2.38 -5.71 0.62
N CYS A 181 1.54 -5.59 -0.42
CA CYS A 181 0.12 -5.90 -0.38
C CYS A 181 -0.11 -7.30 -0.94
N LEU A 182 -0.83 -8.11 -0.20
CA LEU A 182 -1.20 -9.47 -0.59
C LEU A 182 -2.47 -9.45 -1.47
N PRO A 183 -2.69 -10.47 -2.31
CA PRO A 183 -3.94 -10.65 -3.01
C PRO A 183 -5.12 -10.62 -2.03
N SER A 184 -6.10 -9.76 -2.28
CA SER A 184 -7.20 -9.51 -1.32
C SER A 184 -8.55 -9.40 -2.03
N ASP A 185 -8.76 -10.14 -3.12
CA ASP A 185 -10.06 -10.20 -3.79
C ASP A 185 -11.08 -10.93 -2.91
N ASN A 186 -12.26 -10.33 -2.70
CA ASN A 186 -13.34 -10.91 -1.90
C ASN A 186 -13.97 -12.18 -2.54
N LYS A 187 -13.65 -12.48 -3.80
CA LYS A 187 -14.04 -13.72 -4.48
C LYS A 187 -13.01 -14.85 -4.35
N MET A 188 -11.84 -14.56 -3.75
CA MET A 188 -10.80 -15.56 -3.52
C MET A 188 -11.30 -16.64 -2.56
N THR A 189 -11.16 -17.91 -2.95
CA THR A 189 -11.54 -19.02 -2.09
C THR A 189 -10.48 -19.27 -1.00
N PRO A 190 -10.86 -19.94 0.11
CA PRO A 190 -9.89 -20.34 1.14
C PRO A 190 -8.72 -21.15 0.59
N GLU A 191 -8.97 -22.07 -0.33
CA GLU A 191 -7.95 -22.92 -0.96
C GLU A 191 -6.98 -22.11 -1.81
N GLN A 192 -7.47 -21.13 -2.56
CA GLN A 192 -6.62 -20.21 -3.32
C GLN A 192 -5.76 -19.38 -2.38
N GLN A 193 -6.31 -18.93 -1.25
CA GLN A 193 -5.55 -18.20 -0.24
C GLN A 193 -4.48 -19.07 0.43
N ASP A 194 -4.77 -20.35 0.68
CA ASP A 194 -3.78 -21.29 1.23
C ASP A 194 -2.59 -21.48 0.29
N VAL A 195 -2.82 -21.57 -1.01
CA VAL A 195 -1.74 -21.63 -2.00
C VAL A 195 -0.84 -20.37 -1.91
N ILE A 196 -1.44 -19.18 -1.75
CA ILE A 196 -0.68 -17.95 -1.57
C ILE A 196 0.12 -18.00 -0.26
N ILE A 197 -0.51 -18.40 0.84
CA ILE A 197 0.15 -18.52 2.15
C ILE A 197 1.36 -19.46 2.07
N GLU A 198 1.21 -20.63 1.48
CA GLU A 198 2.32 -21.58 1.34
C GLU A 198 3.43 -21.03 0.39
N THR A 199 3.04 -20.34 -0.67
CA THR A 199 4.02 -19.67 -1.56
C THR A 199 4.87 -18.67 -0.80
N VAL A 200 4.25 -17.82 0.03
CA VAL A 200 4.98 -16.85 0.86
C VAL A 200 5.86 -17.54 1.89
N LYS A 201 5.37 -18.59 2.56
CA LYS A 201 6.17 -19.39 3.51
C LYS A 201 7.41 -20.00 2.86
N ASN A 202 7.31 -20.44 1.63
CA ASN A 202 8.43 -21.04 0.90
C ASN A 202 9.55 -20.04 0.58
N CYS A 203 9.23 -18.74 0.49
CA CYS A 203 10.24 -17.69 0.32
C CYS A 203 11.13 -17.49 1.58
N PHE A 204 10.78 -18.06 2.71
CA PHE A 204 11.56 -17.99 3.97
C PHE A 204 12.22 -19.34 4.33
N LYS A 205 12.28 -20.29 3.41
CA LYS A 205 13.01 -21.57 3.58
C LYS A 205 14.37 -21.49 2.89
#